data_1f7902b87d517fcad13148a5322344d8
#
_entry.id   1f7902b87d517fcad13148a5322344d8
#
_cell.length_a   1.000
_cell.length_b   1.000
_cell.length_c   1.000
_cell.angle_alpha   90.00
_cell.angle_beta   90.00
_cell.angle_gamma   90.00
#
_symmetry.space_group_name_H-M   'P 1'
#
loop_
_entity.id
_entity.type
_entity.pdbx_description
1 polymer ?
#
loop_
_entity_poly.entity_id
_entity_poly.type
_entity_poly.pdbx_seq_one_letter_code
_entity_poly.pdbx_strand_id
1 'polypeptide(L)'
;LGSSYKVMASKGHVRDLPKSTLGIDIDNNFEPHYINIRGKGDLIKELRREASKADRVYLATDLDREGEAISWHLAAALKLPPEKVRRITFNEITKTAIKESIKAPRDINEELVNAQQARRILDRIVGYKISPFLWKNVRSGLSAGRVQSAATKIIVDREREIAAYVPKEYWTVDATLVTEKDKSLTAHYYGSAETGTKIELSDSTSAENIRSDCDGKSFTVRDVKRGTRYKSPAPPFTTS
;
A
#
# COMPACT_ATOMS: atom_id res chain seq x y z
N LEU A 1 -26.21 -9.38 -16.93
CA LEU A 1 -26.44 -8.30 -17.90
C LEU A 1 -27.47 -8.67 -18.97
N GLY A 2 -27.75 -9.95 -19.17
CA GLY A 2 -28.66 -10.42 -20.20
C GLY A 2 -27.97 -10.76 -21.53
N SER A 3 -28.76 -11.28 -22.49
CA SER A 3 -28.27 -11.81 -23.78
C SER A 3 -27.71 -10.75 -24.74
N SER A 4 -28.07 -9.49 -24.51
CA SER A 4 -27.57 -8.35 -25.31
C SER A 4 -26.12 -7.95 -25.00
N TYR A 5 -25.51 -8.53 -23.97
CA TYR A 5 -24.13 -8.20 -23.56
C TYR A 5 -23.23 -9.41 -23.72
N LYS A 6 -22.06 -9.18 -24.33
CA LYS A 6 -20.98 -10.14 -24.36
C LYS A 6 -19.84 -9.65 -23.46
N VAL A 7 -19.46 -10.45 -22.47
CA VAL A 7 -18.37 -10.12 -21.54
C VAL A 7 -17.13 -10.88 -21.92
N MET A 8 -16.02 -10.17 -22.03
CA MET A 8 -14.71 -10.76 -22.37
C MET A 8 -13.61 -10.14 -21.50
N ALA A 9 -12.57 -10.90 -21.19
CA ALA A 9 -11.45 -10.46 -20.39
C ALA A 9 -10.22 -10.15 -21.26
N SER A 10 -9.56 -9.01 -21.02
CA SER A 10 -8.26 -8.66 -21.62
C SER A 10 -7.09 -9.45 -21.00
N LYS A 11 -7.31 -10.04 -19.83
CA LYS A 11 -6.28 -10.70 -19.02
C LYS A 11 -5.08 -9.77 -18.77
N GLY A 12 -5.37 -8.56 -18.31
CA GLY A 12 -4.40 -7.49 -18.03
C GLY A 12 -4.03 -6.66 -19.26
N HIS A 13 -2.82 -6.08 -19.23
CA HIS A 13 -2.32 -5.25 -20.33
C HIS A 13 -2.21 -6.02 -21.66
N VAL A 14 -2.52 -5.32 -22.74
CA VAL A 14 -2.40 -5.84 -24.13
C VAL A 14 -1.28 -5.14 -24.91
N ARG A 15 -0.84 -3.96 -24.44
CA ARG A 15 0.29 -3.18 -24.98
C ARG A 15 1.26 -2.82 -23.87
N ASP A 16 2.53 -2.74 -24.19
CA ASP A 16 3.59 -2.27 -23.30
C ASP A 16 4.77 -1.73 -24.12
N LEU A 17 5.76 -1.13 -23.44
CA LEU A 17 7.04 -0.76 -24.04
C LEU A 17 7.81 -2.02 -24.46
N PRO A 18 8.61 -1.95 -25.54
CA PRO A 18 9.45 -3.07 -25.99
C PRO A 18 10.35 -3.59 -24.85
N LYS A 19 10.56 -4.90 -24.77
CA LYS A 19 11.43 -5.47 -23.72
C LYS A 19 12.92 -5.30 -24.00
N SER A 20 13.31 -5.26 -25.27
CA SER A 20 14.71 -5.27 -25.71
C SER A 20 15.32 -3.88 -25.88
N THR A 21 14.50 -2.83 -25.89
CA THR A 21 14.95 -1.45 -26.10
C THR A 21 14.35 -0.54 -25.05
N LEU A 22 14.86 0.68 -24.91
CA LEU A 22 14.29 1.68 -24.03
C LEU A 22 12.81 1.93 -24.37
N GLY A 23 12.48 2.03 -25.66
CA GLY A 23 11.12 2.25 -26.14
C GLY A 23 10.54 3.62 -25.79
N ILE A 24 11.40 4.60 -25.52
CA ILE A 24 11.05 5.97 -25.14
C ILE A 24 11.96 6.90 -25.91
N ASP A 25 11.39 7.87 -26.59
CA ASP A 25 12.12 8.96 -27.24
C ASP A 25 12.33 10.10 -26.24
N ILE A 26 13.53 10.15 -25.63
CA ILE A 26 13.86 11.14 -24.60
C ILE A 26 13.89 12.56 -25.18
N ASP A 27 14.37 12.70 -26.41
CA ASP A 27 14.57 14.00 -27.06
C ASP A 27 13.25 14.59 -27.57
N ASN A 28 12.24 13.72 -27.76
CA ASN A 28 10.90 14.10 -28.17
C ASN A 28 9.93 13.98 -26.98
N ASN A 29 10.11 14.80 -25.96
CA ASN A 29 9.23 14.89 -24.79
C ASN A 29 8.89 13.55 -24.12
N PHE A 30 9.85 12.62 -24.12
CA PHE A 30 9.69 11.27 -23.52
C PHE A 30 8.58 10.43 -24.17
N GLU A 31 8.33 10.60 -25.45
CA GLU A 31 7.26 9.88 -26.16
C GLU A 31 7.46 8.36 -26.09
N PRO A 32 6.46 7.59 -25.58
CA PRO A 32 6.57 6.16 -25.44
C PRO A 32 6.14 5.42 -26.71
N HIS A 33 6.95 4.48 -27.18
CA HIS A 33 6.66 3.62 -28.31
C HIS A 33 6.04 2.31 -27.84
N TYR A 34 4.71 2.28 -27.68
CA TYR A 34 3.99 1.10 -27.26
C TYR A 34 3.83 0.07 -28.38
N ILE A 35 4.07 -1.20 -28.05
CA ILE A 35 3.85 -2.34 -28.93
C ILE A 35 2.84 -3.31 -28.30
N ASN A 36 2.20 -4.13 -29.12
CA ASN A 36 1.36 -5.21 -28.60
C ASN A 36 2.25 -6.25 -27.91
N ILE A 37 1.82 -6.70 -26.72
CA ILE A 37 2.55 -7.69 -25.94
C ILE A 37 2.60 -9.02 -26.72
N ARG A 38 3.80 -9.61 -26.83
CA ARG A 38 3.99 -10.91 -27.46
C ARG A 38 3.11 -11.97 -26.79
N GLY A 39 2.40 -12.77 -27.59
CA GLY A 39 1.44 -13.77 -27.11
C GLY A 39 0.02 -13.26 -26.89
N LYS A 40 -0.23 -11.95 -27.00
CA LYS A 40 -1.59 -11.38 -26.92
C LYS A 40 -2.28 -11.18 -28.28
N GLY A 41 -1.60 -11.52 -29.38
CA GLY A 41 -2.11 -11.27 -30.72
C GLY A 41 -3.46 -11.92 -31.02
N ASP A 42 -3.65 -13.15 -30.65
CA ASP A 42 -4.91 -13.88 -30.92
C ASP A 42 -6.05 -13.35 -30.03
N LEU A 43 -5.76 -13.03 -28.76
CA LEU A 43 -6.71 -12.36 -27.88
C LEU A 43 -7.15 -11.01 -28.45
N ILE A 44 -6.21 -10.19 -28.93
CA ILE A 44 -6.51 -8.89 -29.55
C ILE A 44 -7.37 -9.08 -30.81
N LYS A 45 -7.07 -10.07 -31.64
CA LYS A 45 -7.88 -10.38 -32.83
C LYS A 45 -9.30 -10.78 -32.46
N GLU A 46 -9.44 -11.65 -31.45
CA GLU A 46 -10.75 -12.10 -30.97
C GLU A 46 -11.56 -10.93 -30.39
N LEU A 47 -10.96 -10.14 -29.49
CA LEU A 47 -11.60 -8.95 -28.92
C LEU A 47 -12.03 -7.96 -30.02
N ARG A 48 -11.16 -7.71 -31.01
CA ARG A 48 -11.46 -6.82 -32.14
C ARG A 48 -12.64 -7.34 -32.97
N ARG A 49 -12.68 -8.64 -33.26
CA ARG A 49 -13.77 -9.27 -33.99
C ARG A 49 -15.11 -9.10 -33.29
N GLU A 50 -15.14 -9.26 -31.97
CA GLU A 50 -16.36 -9.11 -31.22
C GLU A 50 -16.74 -7.62 -31.03
N ALA A 51 -15.77 -6.75 -30.80
CA ALA A 51 -15.99 -5.31 -30.69
C ALA A 51 -16.51 -4.69 -32.02
N SER A 52 -16.12 -5.23 -33.17
CA SER A 52 -16.62 -4.74 -34.47
C SER A 52 -18.11 -5.00 -34.65
N LYS A 53 -18.66 -6.06 -34.05
CA LYS A 53 -20.09 -6.44 -34.11
C LYS A 53 -20.94 -5.65 -33.09
N ALA A 54 -20.33 -5.04 -32.11
CA ALA A 54 -21.03 -4.34 -31.04
C ALA A 54 -21.28 -2.88 -31.40
N ASP A 55 -22.42 -2.35 -30.98
CA ASP A 55 -22.72 -0.91 -31.10
C ASP A 55 -21.89 -0.07 -30.14
N ARG A 56 -21.63 -0.61 -28.95
CA ARG A 56 -20.82 0.04 -27.89
C ARG A 56 -19.90 -0.95 -27.22
N VAL A 57 -18.73 -0.49 -26.81
CA VAL A 57 -17.72 -1.25 -26.06
C VAL A 57 -17.52 -0.59 -24.69
N TYR A 58 -17.93 -1.29 -23.65
CA TYR A 58 -17.73 -0.85 -22.28
C TYR A 58 -16.41 -1.37 -21.73
N LEU A 59 -15.53 -0.47 -21.35
CA LEU A 59 -14.24 -0.78 -20.73
C LEU A 59 -14.42 -0.77 -19.22
N ALA A 60 -14.39 -1.95 -18.60
CA ALA A 60 -14.73 -2.21 -17.20
C ALA A 60 -13.53 -2.68 -16.39
N THR A 61 -12.40 -2.02 -16.53
CA THR A 61 -11.18 -2.27 -15.75
C THR A 61 -11.25 -1.57 -14.39
N ASP A 62 -10.30 -1.86 -13.51
CA ASP A 62 -10.27 -1.33 -12.13
C ASP A 62 -10.35 0.20 -12.06
N LEU A 63 -10.82 0.71 -10.92
CA LEU A 63 -10.98 2.14 -10.66
C LEU A 63 -9.68 2.78 -10.18
N ASP A 64 -8.60 2.57 -10.91
CA ASP A 64 -7.31 3.18 -10.64
C ASP A 64 -6.60 3.59 -11.94
N ARG A 65 -5.42 4.21 -11.83
CA ARG A 65 -4.64 4.63 -12.99
C ARG A 65 -4.18 3.46 -13.88
N GLU A 66 -3.94 2.27 -13.30
CA GLU A 66 -3.54 1.09 -14.06
C GLU A 66 -4.73 0.58 -14.91
N GLY A 67 -5.93 0.50 -14.30
CA GLY A 67 -7.17 0.17 -15.02
C GLY A 67 -7.51 1.18 -16.10
N GLU A 68 -7.28 2.47 -15.85
CA GLU A 68 -7.50 3.53 -16.84
C GLU A 68 -6.54 3.37 -18.04
N ALA A 69 -5.26 3.11 -17.79
CA ALA A 69 -4.28 2.86 -18.84
C ALA A 69 -4.58 1.56 -19.61
N ILE A 70 -5.04 0.49 -18.95
CA ILE A 70 -5.48 -0.73 -19.64
C ILE A 70 -6.64 -0.42 -20.58
N SER A 71 -7.62 0.36 -20.15
CA SER A 71 -8.75 0.79 -20.98
C SER A 71 -8.28 1.57 -22.20
N TRP A 72 -7.40 2.55 -22.01
CA TRP A 72 -6.80 3.35 -23.07
C TRP A 72 -6.01 2.47 -24.07
N HIS A 73 -5.18 1.57 -23.57
CA HIS A 73 -4.44 0.64 -24.41
C HIS A 73 -5.34 -0.34 -25.18
N LEU A 74 -6.45 -0.76 -24.58
CA LEU A 74 -7.45 -1.60 -25.25
C LEU A 74 -8.13 -0.83 -26.39
N ALA A 75 -8.59 0.39 -26.15
CA ALA A 75 -9.21 1.23 -27.18
C ALA A 75 -8.26 1.38 -28.39
N ALA A 76 -6.99 1.67 -28.15
CA ALA A 76 -5.98 1.80 -29.21
C ALA A 76 -5.67 0.46 -29.89
N ALA A 77 -5.46 -0.64 -29.14
CA ALA A 77 -5.14 -1.96 -29.68
C ALA A 77 -6.29 -2.52 -30.55
N LEU A 78 -7.52 -2.28 -30.14
CA LEU A 78 -8.73 -2.72 -30.85
C LEU A 78 -9.10 -1.77 -31.99
N LYS A 79 -8.45 -0.60 -32.09
CA LYS A 79 -8.76 0.45 -33.07
C LYS A 79 -10.22 0.89 -33.00
N LEU A 80 -10.71 1.09 -31.77
CA LEU A 80 -12.10 1.49 -31.55
C LEU A 80 -12.29 2.96 -31.87
N PRO A 81 -13.33 3.32 -32.60
CA PRO A 81 -13.69 4.70 -32.80
C PRO A 81 -14.23 5.30 -31.47
N PRO A 82 -13.92 6.57 -31.16
CA PRO A 82 -14.24 7.19 -29.86
C PRO A 82 -15.72 7.10 -29.48
N GLU A 83 -16.62 7.20 -30.46
CA GLU A 83 -18.06 7.15 -30.25
C GLU A 83 -18.55 5.78 -29.75
N LYS A 84 -17.82 4.69 -30.02
CA LYS A 84 -18.12 3.35 -29.50
C LYS A 84 -17.58 3.08 -28.12
N VAL A 85 -16.56 3.83 -27.68
CA VAL A 85 -15.86 3.58 -26.40
C VAL A 85 -16.64 4.22 -25.26
N ARG A 86 -16.88 3.45 -24.21
CA ARG A 86 -17.44 3.94 -22.96
C ARG A 86 -16.70 3.32 -21.79
N ARG A 87 -16.29 4.13 -20.85
CA ARG A 87 -15.64 3.69 -19.61
C ARG A 87 -16.69 3.52 -18.52
N ILE A 88 -16.72 2.38 -17.86
CA ILE A 88 -17.54 2.15 -16.67
C ILE A 88 -16.66 1.78 -15.49
N THR A 89 -17.01 2.28 -14.32
CA THR A 89 -16.27 2.07 -13.07
C THR A 89 -17.23 1.68 -11.95
N PHE A 90 -16.80 0.77 -11.11
CA PHE A 90 -17.55 0.32 -9.94
C PHE A 90 -16.58 -0.10 -8.84
N ASN A 91 -16.97 0.09 -7.58
CA ASN A 91 -16.14 -0.23 -6.41
C ASN A 91 -16.32 -1.69 -5.95
N GLU A 92 -17.35 -2.37 -6.45
CA GLU A 92 -17.68 -3.75 -6.10
C GLU A 92 -18.28 -4.50 -7.28
N ILE A 93 -18.08 -5.81 -7.34
CA ILE A 93 -18.61 -6.66 -8.41
C ILE A 93 -19.97 -7.22 -7.98
N THR A 94 -20.94 -6.33 -7.83
CA THR A 94 -22.34 -6.71 -7.57
C THR A 94 -23.22 -6.42 -8.78
N LYS A 95 -24.35 -7.14 -8.88
CA LYS A 95 -25.32 -6.96 -9.97
C LYS A 95 -25.86 -5.52 -10.04
N THR A 96 -26.06 -4.90 -8.89
CA THR A 96 -26.57 -3.53 -8.78
C THR A 96 -25.53 -2.53 -9.25
N ALA A 97 -24.32 -2.57 -8.67
CA ALA A 97 -23.24 -1.64 -9.03
C ALA A 97 -22.89 -1.69 -10.52
N ILE A 98 -22.81 -2.90 -11.11
CA ILE A 98 -22.53 -3.05 -12.54
C ILE A 98 -23.66 -2.47 -13.39
N LYS A 99 -24.94 -2.69 -13.04
CA LYS A 99 -26.06 -2.13 -13.80
C LYS A 99 -26.11 -0.61 -13.72
N GLU A 100 -25.81 -0.06 -12.57
CA GLU A 100 -25.77 1.40 -12.37
C GLU A 100 -24.61 2.03 -13.15
N SER A 101 -23.42 1.42 -13.13
CA SER A 101 -22.29 1.92 -13.89
C SER A 101 -22.52 1.93 -15.40
N ILE A 102 -23.27 0.97 -15.94
CA ILE A 102 -23.64 0.94 -17.36
C ILE A 102 -24.61 2.08 -17.71
N LYS A 103 -25.45 2.52 -16.78
CA LYS A 103 -26.38 3.65 -17.00
C LYS A 103 -25.67 5.00 -17.02
N ALA A 104 -24.54 5.11 -16.32
CA ALA A 104 -23.76 6.34 -16.20
C ALA A 104 -22.30 6.12 -16.67
N PRO A 105 -22.09 5.77 -17.96
CA PRO A 105 -20.74 5.61 -18.49
C PRO A 105 -20.07 6.99 -18.64
N ARG A 106 -18.74 6.99 -18.59
CA ARG A 106 -17.90 8.15 -18.81
C ARG A 106 -16.89 7.93 -19.93
N ASP A 107 -16.15 8.94 -20.28
CA ASP A 107 -14.98 8.82 -21.15
C ASP A 107 -13.76 8.35 -20.35
N ILE A 108 -12.71 7.95 -21.05
CA ILE A 108 -11.41 7.60 -20.44
C ILE A 108 -10.82 8.89 -19.84
N ASN A 109 -10.31 8.78 -18.62
CA ASN A 109 -9.64 9.90 -17.95
C ASN A 109 -8.19 9.99 -18.40
N GLU A 110 -7.88 10.93 -19.29
CA GLU A 110 -6.55 11.17 -19.87
C GLU A 110 -5.53 11.55 -18.79
N GLU A 111 -5.91 12.23 -17.71
CA GLU A 111 -5.00 12.60 -16.63
C GLU A 111 -4.50 11.36 -15.87
N LEU A 112 -5.37 10.39 -15.60
CA LEU A 112 -4.99 9.11 -15.00
C LEU A 112 -4.12 8.27 -15.94
N VAL A 113 -4.42 8.28 -17.25
CA VAL A 113 -3.60 7.63 -18.26
C VAL A 113 -2.21 8.26 -18.28
N ASN A 114 -2.11 9.58 -18.31
CA ASN A 114 -0.85 10.31 -18.32
C ASN A 114 -0.04 10.06 -17.03
N ALA A 115 -0.70 9.99 -15.87
CA ALA A 115 -0.06 9.67 -14.61
C ALA A 115 0.53 8.25 -14.60
N GLN A 116 -0.16 7.27 -15.19
CA GLN A 116 0.34 5.92 -15.34
C GLN A 116 1.51 5.86 -16.33
N GLN A 117 1.38 6.54 -17.49
CA GLN A 117 2.44 6.61 -18.50
C GLN A 117 3.71 7.24 -17.92
N ALA A 118 3.60 8.38 -17.23
CA ALA A 118 4.72 9.06 -16.59
C ALA A 118 5.45 8.12 -15.61
N ARG A 119 4.71 7.38 -14.79
CA ARG A 119 5.28 6.36 -13.91
C ARG A 119 5.98 5.25 -14.69
N ARG A 120 5.34 4.72 -15.75
CA ARG A 120 5.90 3.64 -16.57
C ARG A 120 7.19 4.08 -17.26
N ILE A 121 7.21 5.29 -17.81
CA ILE A 121 8.36 5.91 -18.44
C ILE A 121 9.51 6.08 -17.43
N LEU A 122 9.23 6.64 -16.26
CA LEU A 122 10.21 6.84 -15.21
C LEU A 122 10.84 5.52 -14.75
N ASP A 123 10.02 4.51 -14.46
CA ASP A 123 10.50 3.19 -14.03
C ASP A 123 11.37 2.54 -15.12
N ARG A 124 11.02 2.74 -16.40
CA ARG A 124 11.82 2.25 -17.54
C ARG A 124 13.18 2.96 -17.65
N ILE A 125 13.20 4.28 -17.57
CA ILE A 125 14.43 5.07 -17.66
C ILE A 125 15.37 4.72 -16.50
N VAL A 126 14.85 4.70 -15.27
CA VAL A 126 15.61 4.33 -14.06
C VAL A 126 16.21 2.93 -14.22
N GLY A 127 15.42 1.94 -14.61
CA GLY A 127 15.88 0.56 -14.79
C GLY A 127 16.98 0.45 -15.86
N TYR A 128 16.77 1.07 -17.01
CA TYR A 128 17.71 0.98 -18.14
C TYR A 128 19.01 1.77 -17.95
N LYS A 129 18.96 2.89 -17.22
CA LYS A 129 20.15 3.73 -16.99
C LYS A 129 20.97 3.26 -15.79
N ILE A 130 20.32 2.82 -14.71
CA ILE A 130 21.01 2.49 -13.44
C ILE A 130 21.41 1.01 -13.39
N SER A 131 20.65 0.07 -13.97
CA SER A 131 21.06 -1.35 -13.95
C SER A 131 22.43 -1.60 -14.55
N PRO A 132 22.81 -1.05 -15.73
CA PRO A 132 24.14 -1.21 -16.27
C PRO A 132 25.24 -0.59 -15.40
N PHE A 133 24.94 0.51 -14.70
CA PHE A 133 25.87 1.10 -13.74
C PHE A 133 26.15 0.15 -12.56
N LEU A 134 25.11 -0.54 -12.05
CA LEU A 134 25.26 -1.57 -11.03
C LEU A 134 26.08 -2.76 -11.54
N TRP A 135 25.90 -3.18 -12.78
CA TRP A 135 26.66 -4.29 -13.37
C TRP A 135 28.13 -3.99 -13.44
N LYS A 136 28.47 -2.75 -13.79
CA LYS A 136 29.86 -2.30 -13.90
C LYS A 136 30.55 -2.16 -12.54
N ASN A 137 29.83 -1.66 -11.51
CA ASN A 137 30.47 -1.24 -10.25
C ASN A 137 30.23 -2.21 -9.09
N VAL A 138 29.24 -3.09 -9.18
CA VAL A 138 28.89 -4.02 -8.09
C VAL A 138 28.91 -5.47 -8.59
N ARG A 139 27.90 -5.89 -9.35
CA ARG A 139 27.78 -7.26 -9.85
C ARG A 139 26.83 -7.33 -11.04
N SER A 140 27.18 -8.16 -12.03
CA SER A 140 26.30 -8.47 -13.16
C SER A 140 24.99 -9.12 -12.69
N GLY A 141 23.88 -8.83 -13.39
CA GLY A 141 22.54 -9.39 -13.11
C GLY A 141 21.74 -8.64 -12.03
N LEU A 142 22.30 -7.62 -11.37
CA LEU A 142 21.54 -6.74 -10.49
C LEU A 142 20.59 -5.85 -11.29
N SER A 143 19.44 -5.54 -10.72
CA SER A 143 18.49 -4.59 -11.30
C SER A 143 18.29 -3.39 -10.37
N ALA A 144 18.15 -2.21 -10.97
CA ALA A 144 17.74 -1.01 -10.26
C ALA A 144 16.27 -0.72 -10.56
N GLY A 145 15.59 -0.21 -9.57
CA GLY A 145 14.21 0.21 -9.69
C GLY A 145 13.82 1.16 -8.56
N ARG A 146 12.93 2.08 -8.85
CA ARG A 146 12.48 3.09 -7.90
C ARG A 146 11.90 2.47 -6.62
N VAL A 147 11.02 1.47 -6.75
CA VAL A 147 10.41 0.77 -5.61
C VAL A 147 11.46 -0.03 -4.83
N GLN A 148 12.34 -0.75 -5.53
CA GLN A 148 13.42 -1.53 -4.90
C GLN A 148 14.34 -0.62 -4.08
N SER A 149 14.75 0.52 -4.62
CA SER A 149 15.64 1.47 -3.94
C SER A 149 14.98 2.06 -2.69
N ALA A 150 13.71 2.43 -2.77
CA ALA A 150 12.95 2.95 -1.63
C ALA A 150 12.79 1.90 -0.52
N ALA A 151 12.44 0.67 -0.88
CA ALA A 151 12.28 -0.43 0.07
C ALA A 151 13.62 -0.76 0.76
N THR A 152 14.70 -0.87 -0.02
CA THR A 152 16.05 -1.12 0.53
C THR A 152 16.47 -0.02 1.49
N LYS A 153 16.22 1.26 1.12
CA LYS A 153 16.55 2.39 2.00
C LYS A 153 15.81 2.28 3.34
N ILE A 154 14.51 2.02 3.34
CA ILE A 154 13.72 1.89 4.57
C ILE A 154 14.27 0.77 5.46
N ILE A 155 14.63 -0.38 4.88
CA ILE A 155 15.21 -1.50 5.62
C ILE A 155 16.57 -1.11 6.21
N VAL A 156 17.44 -0.51 5.42
CA VAL A 156 18.77 -0.08 5.87
C VAL A 156 18.69 0.97 6.97
N ASP A 157 17.80 1.94 6.84
CA ASP A 157 17.60 2.97 7.87
C ASP A 157 17.14 2.32 9.18
N ARG A 158 16.21 1.35 9.10
CA ARG A 158 15.75 0.60 10.28
C ARG A 158 16.86 -0.25 10.90
N GLU A 159 17.68 -0.93 10.12
CA GLU A 159 18.84 -1.68 10.61
C GLU A 159 19.85 -0.77 11.31
N ARG A 160 20.05 0.44 10.79
CA ARG A 160 20.91 1.45 11.46
C ARG A 160 20.35 1.90 12.80
N GLU A 161 19.04 2.12 12.90
CA GLU A 161 18.38 2.41 14.17
C GLU A 161 18.55 1.28 15.18
N ILE A 162 18.38 0.01 14.72
CA ILE A 162 18.58 -1.17 15.57
C ILE A 162 20.03 -1.27 16.04
N ALA A 163 20.99 -1.08 15.14
CA ALA A 163 22.42 -1.12 15.49
C ALA A 163 22.86 0.02 16.42
N ALA A 164 22.20 1.18 16.32
CA ALA A 164 22.47 2.33 17.18
C ALA A 164 21.74 2.27 18.53
N TYR A 165 20.81 1.32 18.70
CA TYR A 165 20.03 1.21 19.90
C TYR A 165 20.90 0.79 21.09
N VAL A 166 20.92 1.62 22.11
CA VAL A 166 21.58 1.33 23.39
C VAL A 166 20.50 0.89 24.38
N PRO A 167 20.50 -0.37 24.82
CA PRO A 167 19.56 -0.84 25.84
C PRO A 167 19.69 -0.03 27.12
N LYS A 168 18.56 0.38 27.68
CA LYS A 168 18.48 1.03 28.99
C LYS A 168 17.88 0.04 29.97
N GLU A 169 18.61 -0.17 31.06
CA GLU A 169 18.09 -0.93 32.20
C GLU A 169 16.96 -0.16 32.85
N TYR A 170 15.89 -0.85 33.17
CA TYR A 170 14.80 -0.30 33.98
C TYR A 170 14.24 -1.39 34.90
N TRP A 171 13.71 -0.97 36.02
CA TRP A 171 13.13 -1.83 37.02
C TRP A 171 11.67 -1.45 37.28
N THR A 172 10.85 -2.44 37.62
CA THR A 172 9.48 -2.24 38.08
C THR A 172 9.32 -2.85 39.46
N VAL A 173 8.55 -2.20 40.31
CA VAL A 173 8.18 -2.73 41.62
C VAL A 173 6.67 -2.85 41.66
N ASP A 174 6.21 -4.09 41.87
CA ASP A 174 4.81 -4.43 41.91
C ASP A 174 4.46 -4.99 43.28
N ALA A 175 3.38 -4.52 43.87
CA ALA A 175 2.87 -5.00 45.16
C ALA A 175 1.51 -5.70 44.98
N THR A 176 1.38 -6.91 45.46
CA THR A 176 0.10 -7.57 45.58
C THR A 176 -0.52 -7.23 46.93
N LEU A 177 -1.58 -6.44 46.90
CA LEU A 177 -2.29 -5.98 48.06
C LEU A 177 -3.56 -6.80 48.28
N VAL A 178 -3.89 -7.07 49.53
CA VAL A 178 -5.13 -7.78 49.91
C VAL A 178 -6.01 -6.81 50.67
N THR A 179 -7.24 -6.67 50.23
CA THR A 179 -8.24 -5.82 50.90
C THR A 179 -8.84 -6.55 52.11
N GLU A 180 -9.50 -5.82 53.01
CA GLU A 180 -10.24 -6.37 54.13
C GLU A 180 -11.31 -7.42 53.76
N LYS A 181 -11.70 -7.44 52.47
CA LYS A 181 -12.71 -8.40 51.92
C LYS A 181 -12.03 -9.50 51.11
N ASP A 182 -10.77 -9.84 51.39
CA ASP A 182 -9.98 -10.87 50.71
C ASP A 182 -9.92 -10.74 49.19
N LYS A 183 -10.01 -9.50 48.65
CA LYS A 183 -9.80 -9.25 47.23
C LYS A 183 -8.35 -8.80 47.00
N SER A 184 -7.68 -9.42 46.06
CA SER A 184 -6.34 -9.04 45.66
C SER A 184 -6.38 -7.88 44.64
N LEU A 185 -5.42 -6.96 44.75
CA LEU A 185 -5.19 -5.86 43.86
C LEU A 185 -3.67 -5.74 43.61
N THR A 186 -3.26 -5.65 42.35
CA THR A 186 -1.87 -5.37 42.01
C THR A 186 -1.68 -3.87 41.86
N ALA A 187 -0.76 -3.31 42.63
CA ALA A 187 -0.33 -1.93 42.54
C ALA A 187 1.08 -1.86 41.91
N HIS A 188 1.27 -0.95 41.00
CA HIS A 188 2.55 -0.69 40.34
C HIS A 188 3.18 0.58 40.88
N TYR A 189 4.47 0.56 41.20
CA TYR A 189 5.19 1.75 41.54
C TYR A 189 5.15 2.75 40.38
N TYR A 190 4.80 3.97 40.66
CA TYR A 190 4.67 5.01 39.65
C TYR A 190 5.68 6.14 39.84
N GLY A 191 5.91 6.55 41.09
CA GLY A 191 6.80 7.67 41.43
C GLY A 191 6.40 8.41 42.68
N SER A 192 6.62 9.73 42.70
CA SER A 192 6.34 10.55 43.86
C SER A 192 4.85 10.76 44.12
N ALA A 193 4.39 10.43 45.31
CA ALA A 193 3.01 10.70 45.76
C ALA A 193 2.73 12.18 45.98
N GLU A 194 3.74 13.00 46.26
CA GLU A 194 3.60 14.43 46.53
C GLU A 194 3.44 15.25 45.25
N THR A 195 4.30 14.97 44.25
CA THR A 195 4.32 15.71 43.00
C THR A 195 3.50 15.05 41.90
N GLY A 196 3.15 13.75 42.04
CA GLY A 196 2.49 12.98 41.02
C GLY A 196 3.36 12.68 39.78
N THR A 197 4.67 12.88 39.90
CA THR A 197 5.60 12.66 38.80
C THR A 197 6.04 11.19 38.73
N LYS A 198 6.09 10.66 37.52
CA LYS A 198 6.64 9.31 37.25
C LYS A 198 8.14 9.33 37.48
N ILE A 199 8.63 8.34 38.22
CA ILE A 199 10.06 8.10 38.44
C ILE A 199 10.42 6.76 37.82
N GLU A 200 11.38 6.76 36.91
CA GLU A 200 11.90 5.53 36.31
C GLU A 200 13.06 5.02 37.17
N LEU A 201 13.00 3.74 37.52
CA LEU A 201 14.04 3.08 38.28
C LEU A 201 15.08 2.52 37.30
N SER A 202 16.29 3.05 37.37
CA SER A 202 17.36 2.70 36.43
C SER A 202 18.33 1.65 36.97
N ASP A 203 18.18 1.26 38.24
CA ASP A 203 19.06 0.32 38.89
C ASP A 203 18.36 -0.56 39.95
N SER A 204 18.93 -1.71 40.24
CA SER A 204 18.39 -2.68 41.21
C SER A 204 18.35 -2.13 42.61
N THR A 205 19.31 -1.29 43.02
CA THR A 205 19.41 -0.73 44.37
C THR A 205 18.23 0.16 44.68
N SER A 206 17.86 1.03 43.72
CA SER A 206 16.69 1.90 43.84
C SER A 206 15.39 1.09 43.90
N ALA A 207 15.27 0.02 43.15
CA ALA A 207 14.11 -0.86 43.20
C ALA A 207 14.00 -1.60 44.54
N GLU A 208 15.12 -2.11 45.07
CA GLU A 208 15.20 -2.85 46.33
C GLU A 208 14.90 -1.94 47.52
N ASN A 209 15.37 -0.69 47.52
CA ASN A 209 15.05 0.29 48.52
C ASN A 209 13.54 0.53 48.62
N ILE A 210 12.86 0.77 47.48
CA ILE A 210 11.42 0.93 47.43
C ILE A 210 10.70 -0.33 47.93
N ARG A 211 11.18 -1.54 47.52
CA ARG A 211 10.64 -2.79 48.01
C ARG A 211 10.69 -2.87 49.52
N SER A 212 11.87 -2.56 50.09
CA SER A 212 12.12 -2.63 51.55
C SER A 212 11.29 -1.60 52.30
N ASP A 213 11.12 -0.39 51.74
CA ASP A 213 10.29 0.67 52.32
C ASP A 213 8.79 0.33 52.33
N CYS A 214 8.35 -0.47 51.37
CA CYS A 214 6.96 -0.89 51.22
C CYS A 214 6.62 -2.19 51.97
N ASP A 215 7.62 -2.99 52.31
CA ASP A 215 7.40 -4.33 52.92
C ASP A 215 6.76 -4.18 54.31
N GLY A 216 5.68 -4.97 54.51
CA GLY A 216 4.93 -4.95 55.78
C GLY A 216 4.16 -3.67 56.06
N LYS A 217 4.07 -2.71 55.12
CA LYS A 217 3.33 -1.46 55.31
C LYS A 217 1.89 -1.56 54.83
N SER A 218 1.03 -0.72 55.42
CA SER A 218 -0.35 -0.54 54.99
C SER A 218 -0.43 0.43 53.82
N PHE A 219 -1.25 0.14 52.85
CA PHE A 219 -1.48 0.99 51.68
C PHE A 219 -2.87 1.61 51.74
N THR A 220 -2.96 2.89 51.45
CA THR A 220 -4.21 3.65 51.48
C THR A 220 -4.53 4.20 50.07
N VAL A 221 -5.76 3.97 49.60
CA VAL A 221 -6.23 4.58 48.36
C VAL A 221 -6.47 6.04 48.60
N ARG A 222 -5.67 6.90 47.96
CA ARG A 222 -5.76 8.37 48.11
C ARG A 222 -6.79 8.98 47.17
N ASP A 223 -6.84 8.51 45.93
CA ASP A 223 -7.72 9.05 44.89
C ASP A 223 -8.18 7.95 43.92
N VAL A 224 -9.39 8.11 43.39
CA VAL A 224 -9.95 7.21 42.39
C VAL A 224 -10.48 8.03 41.21
N LYS A 225 -9.75 8.03 40.10
CA LYS A 225 -10.17 8.70 38.88
C LYS A 225 -10.96 7.73 38.00
N ARG A 226 -12.21 8.07 37.73
CA ARG A 226 -13.05 7.33 36.79
C ARG A 226 -13.08 8.04 35.46
N GLY A 227 -12.87 7.31 34.37
CA GLY A 227 -12.92 7.85 33.02
C GLY A 227 -13.45 6.81 32.03
N THR A 228 -13.92 7.29 30.90
CA THR A 228 -14.33 6.44 29.79
C THR A 228 -13.18 6.37 28.79
N ARG A 229 -12.73 5.16 28.51
CA ARG A 229 -11.72 4.93 27.46
C ARG A 229 -12.41 4.45 26.19
N TYR A 230 -12.31 5.24 25.12
CA TYR A 230 -12.76 4.83 23.81
C TYR A 230 -11.62 4.07 23.11
N LYS A 231 -11.94 2.87 22.61
CA LYS A 231 -11.03 2.10 21.77
C LYS A 231 -11.64 2.02 20.37
N SER A 232 -11.08 2.78 19.43
CA SER A 232 -11.44 2.64 18.03
C SER A 232 -10.98 1.29 17.49
N PRO A 233 -11.73 0.67 16.58
CA PRO A 233 -11.25 -0.51 15.86
C PRO A 233 -9.97 -0.17 15.10
N ALA A 234 -9.10 -1.15 14.94
CA ALA A 234 -7.93 -0.98 14.08
C ALA A 234 -8.39 -0.74 12.63
N PRO A 235 -7.71 0.10 11.87
CA PRO A 235 -8.00 0.23 10.45
C PRO A 235 -7.80 -1.12 9.75
N PRO A 236 -8.56 -1.40 8.68
CA PRO A 236 -8.35 -2.62 7.91
C PRO A 236 -6.94 -2.63 7.32
N PHE A 237 -6.39 -3.82 7.16
CA PHE A 237 -5.12 -3.96 6.44
C PHE A 237 -5.32 -3.53 5.00
N THR A 238 -4.41 -2.72 4.49
CA THR A 238 -4.34 -2.40 3.07
C THR A 238 -3.54 -3.49 2.37
N THR A 239 -4.13 -4.12 1.37
CA THR A 239 -3.38 -4.89 0.38
C THR A 239 -2.84 -3.90 -0.62
N SER A 240 -1.55 -3.67 -0.61
CA SER A 240 -0.87 -2.88 -1.65
C SER A 240 -0.44 -3.78 -2.80
#